data_cce0cacc6371b33a45dcbcd97768a914
#
_entry.id   cce0cacc6371b33a45dcbcd97768a914
#
_cell.length_a   1.000
_cell.length_b   1.000
_cell.length_c   1.000
_cell.angle_alpha   90.00
_cell.angle_beta   90.00
_cell.angle_gamma   90.00
#
_symmetry.space_group_name_H-M   'P 1'
#
loop_
_entity.id
_entity.type
_entity.pdbx_description
1 polymer ?
#
loop_
_entity_poly.entity_id
_entity_poly.type
_entity_poly.pdbx_seq_one_letter_code
_entity_poly.pdbx_strand_id
1 'polypeptide(L)'
;MTNKQTSFLKAMLEESTITKAAEKAGITRYTAYKFLKDPIFQKELNSRRAECINDTVRYLQGKLAMCNETLVSIVENPNTSDQVKINAINAIYTNCKSMTETAEIITRLEQIEDLIESGGAE
;
A
#
# COMPACT_ATOMS: atom_id res chain seq x y z
N MET A 1 -21.87 8.47 11.51
CA MET A 1 -21.66 7.17 12.23
C MET A 1 -21.74 7.38 13.72
N THR A 2 -22.18 6.33 14.44
CA THR A 2 -22.22 6.35 15.91
C THR A 2 -20.81 6.19 16.50
N ASN A 3 -20.65 6.51 17.81
CA ASN A 3 -19.39 6.31 18.52
C ASN A 3 -18.94 4.85 18.52
N LYS A 4 -19.89 3.91 18.65
CA LYS A 4 -19.61 2.47 18.59
C LYS A 4 -19.10 2.04 17.21
N GLN A 5 -19.70 2.56 16.15
CA GLN A 5 -19.23 2.30 14.77
C GLN A 5 -17.83 2.85 14.54
N THR A 6 -17.56 4.06 15.02
CA THR A 6 -16.23 4.67 14.90
C THR A 6 -15.17 3.87 15.65
N SER A 7 -15.48 3.41 16.87
CA SER A 7 -14.57 2.57 17.65
C SER A 7 -14.32 1.22 16.97
N PHE A 8 -15.35 0.61 16.42
CA PHE A 8 -15.22 -0.65 15.69
C PHE A 8 -14.42 -0.49 14.39
N LEU A 9 -14.67 0.59 13.67
CA LEU A 9 -13.90 0.90 12.43
C LEU A 9 -12.40 1.01 12.74
N LYS A 10 -12.05 1.75 13.79
CA LYS A 10 -10.66 1.87 14.23
C LYS A 10 -10.07 0.50 14.60
N ALA A 11 -10.81 -0.30 15.36
CA ALA A 11 -10.39 -1.63 15.76
C ALA A 11 -10.19 -2.56 14.53
N MET A 12 -11.04 -2.44 13.50
CA MET A 12 -10.91 -3.20 12.26
C MET A 12 -9.62 -2.86 11.48
N LEU A 13 -9.10 -1.66 11.61
CA LEU A 13 -7.84 -1.25 11.00
C LEU A 13 -6.62 -1.79 11.76
N GLU A 14 -6.75 -2.04 13.06
CA GLU A 14 -5.66 -2.46 13.94
C GLU A 14 -5.59 -3.98 14.14
N GLU A 15 -6.73 -4.67 14.11
CA GLU A 15 -6.83 -6.09 14.43
C GLU A 15 -6.96 -6.97 13.19
N SER A 16 -6.44 -8.19 13.30
CA SER A 16 -6.42 -9.14 12.18
C SER A 16 -7.74 -9.90 11.98
N THR A 17 -8.61 -9.93 13.00
CA THR A 17 -9.88 -10.65 12.95
C THR A 17 -11.05 -9.79 13.40
N ILE A 18 -12.24 -10.10 12.88
CA ILE A 18 -13.50 -9.43 13.27
C ILE A 18 -13.78 -9.63 14.76
N THR A 19 -13.54 -10.82 15.27
CA THR A 19 -13.76 -11.15 16.67
C THR A 19 -12.91 -10.28 17.61
N LYS A 20 -11.61 -10.15 17.31
CA LYS A 20 -10.70 -9.29 18.08
C LYS A 20 -11.08 -7.83 17.99
N ALA A 21 -11.46 -7.37 16.79
CA ALA A 21 -11.91 -6.00 16.58
C ALA A 21 -13.17 -5.69 17.38
N ALA A 22 -14.14 -6.62 17.40
CA ALA A 22 -15.36 -6.47 18.19
C ALA A 22 -15.07 -6.40 19.69
N GLU A 23 -14.21 -7.27 20.21
CA GLU A 23 -13.77 -7.25 21.61
C GLU A 23 -13.12 -5.92 21.98
N LYS A 24 -12.21 -5.44 21.15
CA LYS A 24 -11.50 -4.17 21.36
C LYS A 24 -12.45 -2.97 21.36
N ALA A 25 -13.46 -3.00 20.50
CA ALA A 25 -14.48 -1.95 20.42
C ALA A 25 -15.56 -2.06 21.51
N GLY A 26 -15.59 -3.16 22.28
CA GLY A 26 -16.59 -3.37 23.31
C GLY A 26 -17.98 -3.68 22.78
N ILE A 27 -18.08 -4.31 21.62
CA ILE A 27 -19.35 -4.70 21.00
C ILE A 27 -19.43 -6.22 20.83
N THR A 28 -20.66 -6.72 20.68
CA THR A 28 -20.87 -8.14 20.40
C THR A 28 -20.53 -8.46 18.96
N ARG A 29 -20.23 -9.73 18.70
CA ARG A 29 -20.00 -10.24 17.35
C ARG A 29 -21.19 -9.99 16.43
N TYR A 30 -22.40 -10.15 16.96
CA TYR A 30 -23.63 -9.85 16.22
C TYR A 30 -23.69 -8.39 15.76
N THR A 31 -23.41 -7.46 16.65
CA THR A 31 -23.38 -6.02 16.36
C THR A 31 -22.29 -5.70 15.34
N ALA A 32 -21.11 -6.34 15.45
CA ALA A 32 -20.01 -6.18 14.50
C ALA A 32 -20.43 -6.56 13.09
N TYR A 33 -21.04 -7.73 12.91
CA TYR A 33 -21.54 -8.16 11.60
C TYR A 33 -22.65 -7.28 11.06
N LYS A 34 -23.50 -6.74 11.93
CA LYS A 34 -24.53 -5.77 11.54
C LYS A 34 -23.90 -4.50 10.98
N PHE A 35 -22.85 -3.98 11.63
CA PHE A 35 -22.11 -2.80 11.14
C PHE A 35 -21.43 -3.09 9.79
N LEU A 36 -20.85 -4.26 9.63
CA LEU A 36 -20.18 -4.65 8.38
C LEU A 36 -21.14 -4.74 7.18
N LYS A 37 -22.44 -4.91 7.42
CA LYS A 37 -23.45 -4.91 6.36
C LYS A 37 -23.95 -3.52 5.99
N ASP A 38 -23.67 -2.51 6.81
CA ASP A 38 -24.07 -1.13 6.56
C ASP A 38 -23.21 -0.56 5.41
N PRO A 39 -23.84 -0.11 4.30
CA PRO A 39 -23.09 0.43 3.15
C PRO A 39 -22.24 1.66 3.49
N ILE A 40 -22.70 2.51 4.40
CA ILE A 40 -21.96 3.70 4.84
C ILE A 40 -20.71 3.27 5.61
N PHE A 41 -20.84 2.31 6.51
CA PHE A 41 -19.72 1.76 7.26
C PHE A 41 -18.69 1.08 6.32
N GLN A 42 -19.15 0.27 5.37
CA GLN A 42 -18.29 -0.40 4.39
C GLN A 42 -17.48 0.62 3.58
N LYS A 43 -18.13 1.67 3.11
CA LYS A 43 -17.48 2.72 2.33
C LYS A 43 -16.38 3.41 3.14
N GLU A 44 -16.68 3.78 4.38
CA GLU A 44 -15.71 4.43 5.26
C GLU A 44 -14.54 3.50 5.62
N LEU A 45 -14.81 2.23 5.92
CA LEU A 45 -13.78 1.24 6.21
C LEU A 45 -12.85 1.04 5.01
N ASN A 46 -13.39 0.90 3.81
CA ASN A 46 -12.61 0.74 2.59
C ASN A 46 -11.76 1.98 2.30
N SER A 47 -12.32 3.17 2.52
CA SER A 47 -11.58 4.43 2.36
C SER A 47 -10.40 4.52 3.33
N ARG A 48 -10.60 4.17 4.59
CA ARG A 48 -9.54 4.18 5.60
C ARG A 48 -8.45 3.15 5.32
N ARG A 49 -8.84 1.97 4.86
CA ARG A 49 -7.87 0.93 4.45
C ARG A 49 -7.01 1.40 3.29
N ALA A 50 -7.61 2.05 2.31
CA ALA A 50 -6.88 2.60 1.16
C ALA A 50 -5.88 3.68 1.60
N GLU A 51 -6.27 4.58 2.51
CA GLU A 51 -5.35 5.57 3.08
C GLU A 51 -4.17 4.93 3.79
N CYS A 52 -4.40 3.91 4.62
CA CYS A 52 -3.34 3.18 5.34
C CYS A 52 -2.36 2.53 4.37
N ILE A 53 -2.87 1.90 3.30
CA ILE A 53 -2.04 1.28 2.26
C ILE A 53 -1.23 2.34 1.53
N ASN A 54 -1.84 3.46 1.14
CA ASN A 54 -1.17 4.55 0.44
C ASN A 54 -0.06 5.17 1.29
N ASP A 55 -0.30 5.37 2.58
CA ASP A 55 0.71 5.89 3.51
C ASP A 55 1.88 4.94 3.66
N THR A 56 1.61 3.65 3.77
CA THR A 56 2.64 2.60 3.84
C THR A 56 3.46 2.56 2.56
N VAL A 57 2.81 2.63 1.41
CA VAL A 57 3.50 2.65 0.10
C VAL A 57 4.40 3.88 0.00
N ARG A 58 3.92 5.06 0.37
CA ARG A 58 4.73 6.29 0.39
C ARG A 58 5.96 6.16 1.29
N TYR A 59 5.77 5.59 2.48
CA TYR A 59 6.88 5.36 3.40
C TYR A 59 7.94 4.45 2.78
N LEU A 60 7.53 3.32 2.18
CA LEU A 60 8.44 2.38 1.52
C LEU A 60 9.13 3.01 0.30
N GLN A 61 8.40 3.79 -0.50
CA GLN A 61 8.97 4.53 -1.63
C GLN A 61 10.09 5.48 -1.17
N GLY A 62 9.89 6.15 -0.03
CA GLY A 62 10.92 7.00 0.56
C GLY A 62 12.19 6.25 1.01
N LYS A 63 12.12 4.92 1.17
CA LYS A 63 13.26 4.07 1.56
C LYS A 63 13.95 3.39 0.38
N LEU A 64 13.42 3.50 -0.83
CA LEU A 64 13.96 2.81 -2.00
C LEU A 64 15.39 3.23 -2.33
N ALA A 65 15.70 4.52 -2.24
CA ALA A 65 17.05 5.02 -2.49
C ALA A 65 18.08 4.35 -1.55
N MET A 66 17.77 4.28 -0.26
CA MET A 66 18.63 3.64 0.73
C MET A 66 18.80 2.15 0.46
N CYS A 67 17.74 1.45 0.09
CA CYS A 67 17.77 0.03 -0.25
C CYS A 67 18.64 -0.23 -1.47
N ASN A 68 18.51 0.59 -2.50
CA ASN A 68 19.31 0.49 -3.73
C ASN A 68 20.78 0.77 -3.45
N GLU A 69 21.10 1.78 -2.64
CA GLU A 69 22.47 2.08 -2.22
C GLU A 69 23.09 0.90 -1.45
N THR A 70 22.33 0.25 -0.58
CA THR A 70 22.77 -0.94 0.14
C THR A 70 23.10 -2.10 -0.82
N LEU A 71 22.23 -2.35 -1.81
CA LEU A 71 22.48 -3.38 -2.82
C LEU A 71 23.75 -3.10 -3.61
N VAL A 72 23.96 -1.85 -4.03
CA VAL A 72 25.18 -1.43 -4.73
C VAL A 72 26.41 -1.63 -3.85
N SER A 73 26.33 -1.28 -2.57
CA SER A 73 27.42 -1.49 -1.60
C SER A 73 27.81 -2.96 -1.46
N ILE A 74 26.83 -3.86 -1.48
CA ILE A 74 27.07 -5.31 -1.45
C ILE A 74 27.84 -5.76 -2.68
N VAL A 75 27.46 -5.27 -3.86
CA VAL A 75 28.15 -5.61 -5.12
C VAL A 75 29.57 -5.07 -5.15
N GLU A 76 29.80 -3.87 -4.65
CA GLU A 76 31.12 -3.22 -4.65
C GLU A 76 32.08 -3.72 -3.56
N ASN A 77 31.55 -4.37 -2.53
CA ASN A 77 32.37 -4.86 -1.42
C ASN A 77 33.21 -6.08 -1.86
N PRO A 78 34.56 -5.98 -1.83
CA PRO A 78 35.42 -7.08 -2.28
C PRO A 78 35.33 -8.33 -1.39
N ASN A 79 34.81 -8.21 -0.17
CA ASN A 79 34.64 -9.34 0.76
C ASN A 79 33.32 -10.08 0.60
N THR A 80 32.41 -9.57 -0.22
CA THR A 80 31.13 -10.23 -0.51
C THR A 80 31.37 -11.45 -1.39
N SER A 81 30.76 -12.59 -1.06
CA SER A 81 30.85 -13.81 -1.87
C SER A 81 30.21 -13.60 -3.26
N ASP A 82 30.68 -14.35 -4.25
CA ASP A 82 30.18 -14.24 -5.63
C ASP A 82 28.69 -14.53 -5.72
N GLN A 83 28.18 -15.50 -4.97
CA GLN A 83 26.75 -15.83 -4.98
C GLN A 83 25.91 -14.68 -4.43
N VAL A 84 26.36 -14.03 -3.36
CA VAL A 84 25.65 -12.88 -2.79
C VAL A 84 25.70 -11.68 -3.74
N LYS A 85 26.79 -11.46 -4.44
CA LYS A 85 26.90 -10.43 -5.49
C LYS A 85 25.90 -10.68 -6.61
N ILE A 86 25.82 -11.92 -7.08
CA ILE A 86 24.88 -12.31 -8.16
C ILE A 86 23.44 -12.05 -7.71
N ASN A 87 23.10 -12.43 -6.47
CA ASN A 87 21.77 -12.18 -5.91
C ASN A 87 21.45 -10.69 -5.84
N ALA A 88 22.39 -9.88 -5.39
CA ALA A 88 22.22 -8.42 -5.31
C ALA A 88 22.08 -7.79 -6.72
N ILE A 89 22.86 -8.21 -7.69
CA ILE A 89 22.77 -7.75 -9.08
C ILE A 89 21.40 -8.09 -9.66
N ASN A 90 20.90 -9.31 -9.45
CA ASN A 90 19.58 -9.72 -9.90
C ASN A 90 18.47 -8.90 -9.27
N ALA A 91 18.60 -8.57 -7.97
CA ALA A 91 17.66 -7.70 -7.27
C ALA A 91 17.65 -6.29 -7.87
N ILE A 92 18.81 -5.74 -8.18
CA ILE A 92 18.95 -4.41 -8.82
C ILE A 92 18.26 -4.40 -10.20
N TYR A 93 18.52 -5.41 -11.04
CA TYR A 93 17.87 -5.54 -12.34
C TYR A 93 16.36 -5.65 -12.24
N THR A 94 15.87 -6.49 -11.34
CA THR A 94 14.43 -6.69 -11.13
C THR A 94 13.77 -5.39 -10.68
N ASN A 95 14.36 -4.67 -9.72
CA ASN A 95 13.85 -3.41 -9.21
C ASN A 95 13.84 -2.34 -10.29
N CYS A 96 14.91 -2.23 -11.08
CA CYS A 96 15.01 -1.29 -12.17
C CYS A 96 13.93 -1.53 -13.23
N LYS A 97 13.72 -2.78 -13.61
CA LYS A 97 12.68 -3.17 -14.56
C LYS A 97 11.29 -2.81 -14.06
N SER A 98 10.97 -3.17 -12.81
CA SER A 98 9.67 -2.88 -12.21
C SER A 98 9.38 -1.39 -12.11
N MET A 99 10.38 -0.59 -11.71
CA MET A 99 10.25 0.87 -11.61
C MET A 99 10.07 1.50 -12.99
N THR A 100 10.79 1.03 -14.00
CA THR A 100 10.68 1.52 -15.37
C THR A 100 9.29 1.23 -15.94
N GLU A 101 8.77 0.03 -15.76
CA GLU A 101 7.42 -0.35 -16.19
C GLU A 101 6.35 0.51 -15.50
N THR A 102 6.50 0.76 -14.20
CA THR A 102 5.57 1.61 -13.44
C THR A 102 5.61 3.05 -13.96
N ALA A 103 6.79 3.60 -14.20
CA ALA A 103 6.96 4.95 -14.75
C ALA A 103 6.32 5.09 -16.12
N GLU A 104 6.48 4.09 -17.00
CA GLU A 104 5.84 4.05 -18.32
C GLU A 104 4.31 4.03 -18.22
N ILE A 105 3.75 3.23 -17.31
CA ILE A 105 2.31 3.15 -17.09
C ILE A 105 1.77 4.50 -16.63
N ILE A 106 2.43 5.15 -15.68
CA ILE A 106 2.04 6.48 -15.18
C ILE A 106 2.06 7.50 -16.33
N THR A 107 3.12 7.51 -17.14
CA THR A 107 3.22 8.41 -18.28
C THR A 107 2.08 8.21 -19.29
N ARG A 108 1.72 6.97 -19.57
CA ARG A 108 0.60 6.66 -20.49
C ARG A 108 -0.74 7.09 -19.91
N LEU A 109 -0.95 6.91 -18.61
CA LEU A 109 -2.17 7.36 -17.94
C LEU A 109 -2.31 8.89 -17.99
N GLU A 110 -1.22 9.63 -17.75
CA GLU A 110 -1.19 11.09 -17.88
C GLU A 110 -1.53 11.54 -19.29
N GLN A 111 -0.99 10.87 -20.31
CA GLN A 111 -1.29 11.16 -21.70
C GLN A 111 -2.77 10.92 -22.04
N ILE A 112 -3.36 9.85 -21.51
CA ILE A 112 -4.78 9.54 -21.71
C ILE A 112 -5.66 10.59 -21.00
N GLU A 113 -5.31 11.00 -19.79
CA GLU A 113 -5.99 12.06 -19.06
C GLU A 113 -5.97 13.38 -19.83
N ASP A 114 -4.81 13.76 -20.37
CA ASP A 114 -4.66 14.97 -21.19
C ASP A 114 -5.55 14.92 -22.45
N LEU A 115 -5.63 13.76 -23.11
CA LEU A 115 -6.51 13.58 -24.27
C LEU A 115 -7.99 13.70 -23.90
N ILE A 116 -8.40 13.17 -22.76
CA ILE A 116 -9.79 13.27 -22.26
C ILE A 116 -10.11 14.71 -21.91
N GLU A 117 -9.24 15.42 -21.23
CA GLU A 117 -9.41 16.85 -20.90
C GLU A 117 -9.50 17.71 -22.17
N SER A 118 -8.62 17.45 -23.15
CA SER A 118 -8.66 18.14 -24.46
C SER A 118 -9.97 17.89 -25.22
N GLY A 119 -10.45 16.62 -25.21
CA GLY A 119 -11.73 16.24 -25.81
C GLY A 119 -12.92 16.81 -25.07
N GLY A 120 -12.83 17.00 -23.76
CA GLY A 120 -13.87 17.60 -22.93
C GLY A 120 -13.99 19.11 -23.06
N ALA A 121 -12.96 19.77 -23.62
CA ALA A 121 -12.94 21.23 -23.82
C ALA A 121 -13.70 21.68 -25.11
N GLU A 122 -14.06 20.73 -25.97
CA GLU A 122 -14.88 20.99 -27.15
C GLU A 122 -16.38 20.84 -26.81
#